data_b4da57a20d56d9bab88f52e4a628c859
#
_entry.id   b4da57a20d56d9bab88f52e4a628c859
#
_cell.length_a   1.000
_cell.length_b   1.000
_cell.length_c   1.000
_cell.angle_alpha   90.00
_cell.angle_beta   90.00
_cell.angle_gamma   90.00
#
_symmetry.space_group_name_H-M   'P 1'
#
loop_
_entity.id
_entity.type
_entity.pdbx_description
1 polymer ?
#
loop_
_entity_poly.entity_id
_entity_poly.type
_entity_poly.pdbx_seq_one_letter_code
_entity_poly.pdbx_strand_id
1 'polypeptide(L)'
;MSQQMDHETKIGRRSFLGSAVAGTAGTLLLGRLSIAAPASPASADPTALVPLGKHLRVSRIGMGFGMKAYNRVSNLTRRGREHTENLIRYAYDQGIRFYDSADLYGSHEYIARALSDKPRESYVLSSKVWFHPKGLPEPERQDADVAVKRFLKELNTEYLDLVQLHCMMKPNWPQEMRKQMDLLEGLKEKGLIRAHGVSCHSIPALEAAAQDPWVDVIHTRINPFGVKMDGTPAQVVPAIKRVHDAGKGVIGMKIIGEGAFRDDPQKRDESVRFVFGLGCVDMVIVGFEVSEEIDEFKTRVKQALTA
;
A
#
# COMPACT_ATOMS: atom_id res chain seq x y z
N MET A 1 -36.73 -56.82 -33.79
CA MET A 1 -36.35 -56.66 -35.21
C MET A 1 -35.03 -55.92 -35.18
N SER A 2 -33.99 -56.67 -35.28
CA SER A 2 -33.09 -57.03 -36.37
C SER A 2 -32.24 -55.81 -36.75
N GLN A 3 -30.96 -55.86 -36.72
CA GLN A 3 -29.78 -56.66 -37.09
C GLN A 3 -28.67 -55.62 -37.25
N GLN A 4 -27.49 -55.73 -36.59
CA GLN A 4 -26.30 -56.47 -37.01
C GLN A 4 -25.72 -55.98 -38.34
N MET A 5 -24.47 -55.51 -38.39
CA MET A 5 -23.28 -56.35 -38.62
C MET A 5 -22.01 -55.47 -38.74
N ASP A 6 -21.02 -55.84 -38.00
CA ASP A 6 -19.57 -56.04 -38.22
C ASP A 6 -18.92 -55.68 -39.58
N HIS A 7 -17.70 -55.12 -39.48
CA HIS A 7 -16.54 -55.67 -40.22
C HIS A 7 -15.18 -55.25 -39.62
N GLU A 8 -14.48 -56.27 -39.13
CA GLU A 8 -13.02 -56.26 -38.87
C GLU A 8 -12.23 -56.18 -40.17
N THR A 9 -11.02 -55.66 -40.13
CA THR A 9 -9.89 -56.28 -40.88
C THR A 9 -8.56 -55.97 -40.14
N LYS A 10 -7.83 -57.06 -39.90
CA LYS A 10 -6.49 -57.27 -39.35
C LYS A 10 -5.38 -57.08 -40.39
N ILE A 11 -4.15 -57.11 -39.79
CA ILE A 11 -2.82 -57.57 -40.37
C ILE A 11 -1.90 -56.36 -40.68
N GLY A 12 -0.60 -56.34 -40.29
CA GLY A 12 0.31 -57.36 -39.87
C GLY A 12 1.67 -56.85 -39.41
N ARG A 13 2.31 -57.69 -38.64
CA ARG A 13 3.63 -57.53 -38.01
C ARG A 13 4.77 -57.50 -39.07
N ARG A 14 5.87 -56.81 -38.78
CA ARG A 14 7.23 -57.31 -39.04
C ARG A 14 8.23 -56.72 -38.04
N SER A 15 8.88 -57.63 -37.36
CA SER A 15 10.02 -57.45 -36.46
C SER A 15 11.30 -57.18 -37.26
N PHE A 16 12.21 -56.39 -36.68
CA PHE A 16 13.63 -56.50 -36.94
C PHE A 16 14.43 -56.33 -35.67
N LEU A 17 15.14 -57.36 -35.30
CA LEU A 17 16.16 -57.38 -34.23
C LEU A 17 17.47 -56.75 -34.75
N GLY A 18 18.14 -56.02 -33.91
CA GLY A 18 19.50 -55.55 -34.15
C GLY A 18 20.16 -55.11 -32.84
N SER A 19 21.20 -55.76 -32.48
CA SER A 19 21.92 -55.95 -31.24
C SER A 19 22.53 -54.69 -30.59
N ALA A 20 22.76 -54.83 -29.28
CA ALA A 20 23.40 -54.00 -28.28
C ALA A 20 24.77 -53.39 -28.61
N VAL A 21 25.01 -52.19 -28.12
CA VAL A 21 26.30 -51.75 -27.57
C VAL A 21 26.02 -50.90 -26.33
N ALA A 22 26.57 -51.31 -25.19
CA ALA A 22 26.57 -50.59 -23.95
C ALA A 22 27.56 -49.42 -24.02
N GLY A 23 27.02 -48.19 -23.79
CA GLY A 23 27.82 -46.98 -23.59
C GLY A 23 27.26 -46.21 -22.40
N THR A 24 27.97 -46.29 -21.28
CA THR A 24 27.72 -45.46 -20.10
C THR A 24 28.04 -44.01 -20.42
N ALA A 25 27.03 -43.21 -20.74
CA ALA A 25 27.15 -41.76 -20.81
C ALA A 25 26.53 -41.16 -19.56
N GLY A 26 27.40 -40.69 -18.67
CA GLY A 26 26.98 -39.92 -17.49
C GLY A 26 26.25 -38.63 -17.89
N THR A 27 24.99 -38.53 -17.53
CA THR A 27 24.21 -37.33 -17.72
C THR A 27 24.66 -36.27 -16.69
N LEU A 28 25.53 -35.38 -17.10
CA LEU A 28 25.79 -34.14 -16.41
C LEU A 28 24.49 -33.29 -16.40
N LEU A 29 23.80 -33.30 -15.29
CA LEU A 29 22.77 -32.32 -15.00
C LEU A 29 23.42 -30.93 -14.86
N LEU A 30 23.56 -30.23 -15.98
CA LEU A 30 23.81 -28.80 -15.99
C LEU A 30 22.60 -28.12 -15.43
N GLY A 31 22.65 -27.86 -14.11
CA GLY A 31 21.71 -26.95 -13.46
C GLY A 31 21.75 -25.62 -14.22
N ARG A 32 20.68 -25.28 -14.90
CA ARG A 32 20.47 -23.92 -15.40
C ARG A 32 20.42 -23.00 -14.19
N LEU A 33 21.51 -22.34 -13.87
CA LEU A 33 21.52 -21.13 -13.07
C LEU A 33 20.63 -20.15 -13.83
N SER A 34 19.37 -19.98 -13.38
CA SER A 34 18.54 -18.85 -13.78
C SER A 34 19.24 -17.60 -13.23
N ILE A 35 20.05 -16.96 -14.07
CA ILE A 35 20.48 -15.60 -13.82
C ILE A 35 19.21 -14.78 -13.82
N ALA A 36 18.78 -14.33 -12.65
CA ALA A 36 17.71 -13.36 -12.54
C ALA A 36 18.07 -12.18 -13.44
N ALA A 37 17.20 -11.86 -14.39
CA ALA A 37 17.39 -10.68 -15.24
C ALA A 37 17.62 -9.47 -14.32
N PRO A 38 18.58 -8.57 -14.62
CA PRO A 38 18.77 -7.37 -13.86
C PRO A 38 17.43 -6.64 -13.81
N ALA A 39 17.00 -6.22 -12.60
CA ALA A 39 15.80 -5.43 -12.42
C ALA A 39 15.88 -4.25 -13.40
N SER A 40 14.87 -4.08 -14.23
CA SER A 40 14.79 -2.91 -15.11
C SER A 40 15.04 -1.65 -14.29
N PRO A 41 15.81 -0.68 -14.78
CA PRO A 41 16.06 0.56 -14.03
C PRO A 41 14.71 1.12 -13.59
N ALA A 42 14.59 1.42 -12.28
CA ALA A 42 13.36 1.91 -11.71
C ALA A 42 12.90 3.12 -12.54
N SER A 43 11.68 3.08 -13.06
CA SER A 43 11.13 4.17 -13.86
C SER A 43 11.29 5.48 -13.10
N ALA A 44 11.83 6.50 -13.75
CA ALA A 44 11.92 7.87 -13.20
C ALA A 44 10.55 8.58 -13.12
N ASP A 45 9.47 7.91 -13.48
CA ASP A 45 8.12 8.43 -13.35
C ASP A 45 7.72 8.53 -11.87
N PRO A 46 7.43 9.73 -11.34
CA PRO A 46 7.04 9.94 -9.96
C PRO A 46 5.69 9.30 -9.59
N THR A 47 4.88 8.96 -10.58
CA THR A 47 3.56 8.33 -10.40
C THR A 47 3.51 6.87 -10.85
N ALA A 48 4.65 6.29 -11.22
CA ALA A 48 4.73 4.88 -11.60
C ALA A 48 4.10 3.97 -10.56
N LEU A 49 3.40 2.93 -11.02
CA LEU A 49 2.85 1.91 -10.14
C LEU A 49 3.97 1.01 -9.61
N VAL A 50 4.13 0.99 -8.30
CA VAL A 50 5.10 0.18 -7.56
C VAL A 50 4.40 -0.88 -6.72
N PRO A 51 5.06 -2.01 -6.40
CA PRO A 51 4.54 -2.94 -5.41
C PRO A 51 4.42 -2.27 -4.03
N LEU A 52 3.39 -2.62 -3.27
CA LEU A 52 3.27 -2.29 -1.85
C LEU A 52 2.96 -3.58 -1.09
N GLY A 53 3.98 -4.16 -0.48
CA GLY A 53 3.91 -5.50 0.06
C GLY A 53 3.56 -6.54 -1.02
N LYS A 54 2.83 -7.59 -0.61
CA LYS A 54 2.50 -8.73 -1.50
C LYS A 54 1.22 -8.54 -2.32
N HIS A 55 0.33 -7.66 -1.87
CA HIS A 55 -1.06 -7.66 -2.33
C HIS A 55 -1.45 -6.45 -3.18
N LEU A 56 -0.70 -5.37 -3.13
CA LEU A 56 -1.09 -4.11 -3.75
C LEU A 56 -0.06 -3.60 -4.76
N ARG A 57 -0.57 -2.87 -5.75
CA ARG A 57 0.23 -2.01 -6.63
C ARG A 57 -0.34 -0.61 -6.55
N VAL A 58 0.52 0.37 -6.30
CA VAL A 58 0.12 1.74 -5.97
C VAL A 58 1.00 2.76 -6.68
N SER A 59 0.51 3.98 -6.92
CA SER A 59 1.39 5.06 -7.36
C SER A 59 2.41 5.40 -6.27
N ARG A 60 3.65 5.75 -6.67
CA ARG A 60 4.74 6.13 -5.75
C ARG A 60 4.37 7.27 -4.81
N ILE A 61 3.51 8.15 -5.29
CA ILE A 61 2.95 9.27 -4.53
C ILE A 61 1.48 8.97 -4.28
N GLY A 62 1.05 9.08 -3.03
CA GLY A 62 -0.34 9.02 -2.60
C GLY A 62 -0.80 10.37 -2.04
N MET A 63 -2.10 10.64 -2.16
CA MET A 63 -2.75 11.81 -1.57
C MET A 63 -3.26 11.46 -0.17
N GLY A 64 -2.76 12.18 0.85
CA GLY A 64 -3.15 12.04 2.25
C GLY A 64 -4.15 13.10 2.68
N PHE A 65 -5.11 12.73 3.52
CA PHE A 65 -6.18 13.64 3.99
C PHE A 65 -6.08 14.00 5.48
N GLY A 66 -5.09 13.45 6.20
CA GLY A 66 -5.05 13.47 7.67
C GLY A 66 -4.38 14.68 8.32
N MET A 67 -4.01 15.73 7.58
CA MET A 67 -3.34 16.87 8.18
C MET A 67 -4.26 17.59 9.18
N LYS A 68 -3.82 17.67 10.47
CA LYS A 68 -4.57 18.27 11.59
C LYS A 68 -6.01 17.77 11.67
N ALA A 69 -6.23 16.49 11.37
CA ALA A 69 -7.55 15.90 11.43
C ALA A 69 -8.02 15.66 12.87
N TYR A 70 -9.26 16.02 13.13
CA TYR A 70 -9.96 15.81 14.39
C TYR A 70 -11.47 15.79 14.14
N ASN A 71 -12.18 14.83 14.73
CA ASN A 71 -13.64 14.71 14.64
C ASN A 71 -14.18 14.87 13.20
N ARG A 72 -13.63 14.10 12.29
CA ARG A 72 -13.97 14.06 10.85
C ARG A 72 -13.81 15.39 10.11
N VAL A 73 -12.90 16.25 10.59
CA VAL A 73 -12.54 17.49 9.89
C VAL A 73 -11.03 17.58 9.80
N SER A 74 -10.48 17.77 8.60
CA SER A 74 -9.05 17.95 8.34
C SER A 74 -8.77 19.31 7.68
N ASN A 75 -7.49 19.67 7.50
CA ASN A 75 -7.15 20.92 6.82
C ASN A 75 -7.80 21.00 5.43
N LEU A 76 -7.73 19.92 4.65
CA LEU A 76 -8.28 19.92 3.31
C LEU A 76 -9.81 20.01 3.31
N THR A 77 -10.50 19.24 4.16
CA THR A 77 -11.98 19.27 4.21
C THR A 77 -12.54 20.61 4.71
N ARG A 78 -11.75 21.38 5.52
CA ARG A 78 -12.10 22.77 5.90
C ARG A 78 -12.12 23.74 4.74
N ARG A 79 -11.44 23.43 3.63
CA ARG A 79 -11.44 24.30 2.42
C ARG A 79 -12.73 24.19 1.61
N GLY A 80 -13.64 23.33 2.05
CA GLY A 80 -14.94 23.15 1.44
C GLY A 80 -14.97 22.06 0.37
N ARG A 81 -16.20 21.71 -0.03
CA ARG A 81 -16.48 20.58 -0.89
C ARG A 81 -15.84 20.73 -2.27
N GLU A 82 -16.18 21.79 -2.96
CA GLU A 82 -15.77 22.03 -4.35
C GLU A 82 -14.25 22.01 -4.48
N HIS A 83 -13.55 22.74 -3.62
CA HIS A 83 -12.09 22.77 -3.60
C HIS A 83 -11.48 21.38 -3.38
N THR A 84 -11.99 20.64 -2.39
CA THR A 84 -11.47 19.32 -2.04
C THR A 84 -11.68 18.32 -3.18
N GLU A 85 -12.90 18.27 -3.75
CA GLU A 85 -13.21 17.36 -4.84
C GLU A 85 -12.43 17.68 -6.12
N ASN A 86 -12.29 18.97 -6.45
CA ASN A 86 -11.49 19.40 -7.62
C ASN A 86 -10.01 19.03 -7.46
N LEU A 87 -9.45 19.18 -6.26
CA LEU A 87 -8.06 18.78 -5.99
C LEU A 87 -7.86 17.26 -6.09
N ILE A 88 -8.84 16.46 -5.63
CA ILE A 88 -8.79 14.99 -5.78
C ILE A 88 -8.84 14.60 -7.26
N ARG A 89 -9.73 15.22 -8.08
CA ARG A 89 -9.79 14.97 -9.53
C ARG A 89 -8.47 15.35 -10.20
N TYR A 90 -7.93 16.51 -9.85
CA TYR A 90 -6.64 16.94 -10.36
C TYR A 90 -5.52 15.93 -10.00
N ALA A 91 -5.46 15.48 -8.77
CA ALA A 91 -4.49 14.46 -8.34
C ALA A 91 -4.61 13.17 -9.17
N TYR A 92 -5.85 12.72 -9.44
CA TYR A 92 -6.09 11.58 -10.30
C TYR A 92 -5.59 11.84 -11.74
N ASP A 93 -5.92 12.98 -12.33
CA ASP A 93 -5.49 13.33 -13.68
C ASP A 93 -3.97 13.48 -13.78
N GLN A 94 -3.31 13.84 -12.67
CA GLN A 94 -1.85 13.88 -12.55
C GLN A 94 -1.18 12.52 -12.28
N GLY A 95 -1.93 11.41 -12.28
CA GLY A 95 -1.39 10.05 -12.13
C GLY A 95 -1.32 9.53 -10.70
N ILE A 96 -1.77 10.28 -9.70
CA ILE A 96 -1.89 9.77 -8.32
C ILE A 96 -3.03 8.76 -8.27
N ARG A 97 -2.72 7.55 -7.74
CA ARG A 97 -3.67 6.41 -7.70
C ARG A 97 -3.85 5.84 -6.30
N PHE A 98 -3.31 6.47 -5.27
CA PHE A 98 -3.47 6.06 -3.88
C PHE A 98 -4.06 7.22 -3.07
N TYR A 99 -5.21 6.96 -2.42
CA TYR A 99 -5.95 7.93 -1.61
C TYR A 99 -6.01 7.44 -0.17
N ASP A 100 -5.27 8.14 0.73
CA ASP A 100 -5.10 7.75 2.13
C ASP A 100 -6.06 8.49 3.04
N SER A 101 -7.17 7.84 3.37
CA SER A 101 -8.18 8.34 4.29
C SER A 101 -8.10 7.68 5.69
N ALA A 102 -8.99 8.04 6.56
CA ALA A 102 -9.28 7.40 7.83
C ALA A 102 -10.65 7.85 8.35
N ASP A 103 -11.21 7.08 9.29
CA ASP A 103 -12.43 7.44 10.01
C ASP A 103 -12.38 8.87 10.59
N LEU A 104 -11.22 9.22 11.14
CA LEU A 104 -10.97 10.51 11.77
C LEU A 104 -10.96 11.72 10.82
N TYR A 105 -10.78 11.50 9.48
CA TYR A 105 -10.45 12.59 8.55
C TYR A 105 -11.66 13.26 7.90
N GLY A 106 -12.80 12.55 7.81
CA GLY A 106 -14.02 13.03 7.18
C GLY A 106 -13.90 13.23 5.67
N SER A 107 -13.01 12.46 5.01
CA SER A 107 -12.72 12.62 3.58
C SER A 107 -13.42 11.59 2.68
N HIS A 108 -14.05 10.55 3.23
CA HIS A 108 -14.62 9.46 2.45
C HIS A 108 -15.58 9.93 1.37
N GLU A 109 -16.60 10.72 1.73
CA GLU A 109 -17.59 11.20 0.77
C GLU A 109 -17.02 12.16 -0.28
N TYR A 110 -15.96 12.93 0.05
CA TYR A 110 -15.29 13.78 -0.92
C TYR A 110 -14.57 12.92 -1.97
N ILE A 111 -13.88 11.86 -1.54
CA ILE A 111 -13.21 10.91 -2.42
C ILE A 111 -14.24 10.20 -3.31
N ALA A 112 -15.33 9.70 -2.71
CA ALA A 112 -16.39 9.01 -3.44
C ALA A 112 -16.98 9.86 -4.57
N ARG A 113 -17.29 11.13 -4.29
CA ARG A 113 -17.85 12.04 -5.30
C ARG A 113 -16.83 12.46 -6.34
N ALA A 114 -15.60 12.74 -5.92
CA ALA A 114 -14.54 13.17 -6.84
C ALA A 114 -14.17 12.10 -7.86
N LEU A 115 -14.22 10.82 -7.48
CA LEU A 115 -13.80 9.70 -8.31
C LEU A 115 -14.99 8.86 -8.85
N SER A 116 -16.22 9.36 -8.74
CA SER A 116 -17.42 8.63 -9.12
C SER A 116 -17.50 8.23 -10.59
N ASP A 117 -16.82 8.95 -11.48
CA ASP A 117 -16.70 8.70 -12.92
C ASP A 117 -15.47 7.89 -13.31
N LYS A 118 -14.62 7.50 -12.35
CA LYS A 118 -13.38 6.77 -12.59
C LYS A 118 -13.57 5.26 -12.36
N PRO A 119 -12.97 4.40 -13.19
CA PRO A 119 -13.01 2.96 -12.94
C PRO A 119 -12.44 2.62 -11.55
N ARG A 120 -13.19 1.85 -10.74
CA ARG A 120 -12.82 1.57 -9.34
C ARG A 120 -11.46 0.85 -9.22
N GLU A 121 -11.14 0.00 -10.15
CA GLU A 121 -9.89 -0.75 -10.23
C GLU A 121 -8.68 0.10 -10.62
N SER A 122 -8.91 1.34 -11.07
CA SER A 122 -7.84 2.25 -11.49
C SER A 122 -7.19 3.02 -10.36
N TYR A 123 -7.69 2.90 -9.12
CA TYR A 123 -7.14 3.58 -7.96
C TYR A 123 -7.26 2.73 -6.69
N VAL A 124 -6.45 3.06 -5.69
CA VAL A 124 -6.36 2.38 -4.40
C VAL A 124 -6.98 3.26 -3.32
N LEU A 125 -7.91 2.70 -2.56
CA LEU A 125 -8.54 3.31 -1.40
C LEU A 125 -7.96 2.72 -0.12
N SER A 126 -7.32 3.57 0.70
CA SER A 126 -6.88 3.24 2.05
C SER A 126 -7.74 3.96 3.08
N SER A 127 -8.16 3.25 4.12
CA SER A 127 -8.79 3.85 5.28
C SER A 127 -8.28 3.22 6.58
N LYS A 128 -8.57 3.87 7.72
CA LYS A 128 -8.06 3.45 9.03
C LYS A 128 -9.17 3.55 10.08
N VAL A 129 -9.28 2.55 10.93
CA VAL A 129 -10.24 2.51 12.03
C VAL A 129 -9.63 3.14 13.27
N TRP A 130 -10.35 4.07 13.90
CA TRP A 130 -9.89 4.83 15.06
C TRP A 130 -10.41 4.24 16.36
N PHE A 131 -9.51 3.87 17.28
CA PHE A 131 -9.86 3.25 18.57
C PHE A 131 -9.44 4.08 19.80
N HIS A 132 -8.76 5.21 19.63
CA HIS A 132 -8.27 5.99 20.75
C HIS A 132 -9.38 6.83 21.40
N PRO A 133 -9.27 7.14 22.71
CA PRO A 133 -10.31 7.86 23.47
C PRO A 133 -10.61 9.29 22.98
N LYS A 134 -9.69 9.90 22.26
CA LYS A 134 -9.84 11.25 21.70
C LYS A 134 -9.96 11.17 20.19
N GLY A 135 -10.50 12.21 19.57
CA GLY A 135 -10.60 12.31 18.09
C GLY A 135 -11.99 12.04 17.57
N LEU A 136 -12.64 10.96 17.98
CA LEU A 136 -14.05 10.67 17.71
C LEU A 136 -14.83 10.47 19.01
N PRO A 137 -16.14 10.81 19.05
CA PRO A 137 -17.02 10.47 20.16
C PRO A 137 -17.02 8.95 20.41
N GLU A 138 -17.20 8.54 21.66
CA GLU A 138 -17.16 7.13 22.04
C GLU A 138 -18.16 6.24 21.29
N PRO A 139 -19.42 6.64 21.10
CA PRO A 139 -20.39 5.83 20.35
C PRO A 139 -20.04 5.61 18.89
N GLU A 140 -19.14 6.43 18.34
CA GLU A 140 -18.69 6.36 16.95
C GLU A 140 -17.41 5.52 16.76
N ARG A 141 -16.75 5.13 17.86
CA ARG A 141 -15.58 4.21 17.85
C ARG A 141 -16.04 2.76 17.86
N GLN A 142 -16.54 2.33 16.73
CA GLN A 142 -17.15 1.02 16.52
C GLN A 142 -16.09 -0.06 16.29
N ASP A 143 -16.48 -1.34 16.43
CA ASP A 143 -15.66 -2.48 16.01
C ASP A 143 -15.29 -2.38 14.52
N ALA A 144 -14.15 -2.96 14.16
CA ALA A 144 -13.58 -2.79 12.83
C ALA A 144 -14.51 -3.21 11.69
N ASP A 145 -15.29 -4.28 11.87
CA ASP A 145 -16.22 -4.75 10.85
C ASP A 145 -17.41 -3.79 10.64
N VAL A 146 -17.90 -3.16 11.70
CA VAL A 146 -18.96 -2.15 11.63
C VAL A 146 -18.44 -0.87 10.98
N ALA A 147 -17.24 -0.42 11.40
CA ALA A 147 -16.60 0.75 10.82
C ALA A 147 -16.33 0.57 9.32
N VAL A 148 -15.78 -0.58 8.91
CA VAL A 148 -15.47 -0.85 7.50
C VAL A 148 -16.75 -0.90 6.65
N LYS A 149 -17.82 -1.51 7.12
CA LYS A 149 -19.12 -1.50 6.41
C LYS A 149 -19.64 -0.07 6.22
N ARG A 150 -19.44 0.82 7.20
CA ARG A 150 -19.76 2.24 7.06
C ARG A 150 -18.84 2.93 6.05
N PHE A 151 -17.52 2.67 6.07
CA PHE A 151 -16.57 3.22 5.09
C PHE A 151 -16.93 2.84 3.66
N LEU A 152 -17.31 1.57 3.42
CA LEU A 152 -17.76 1.11 2.11
C LEU A 152 -18.97 1.92 1.61
N LYS A 153 -19.93 2.19 2.50
CA LYS A 153 -21.10 3.02 2.18
C LYS A 153 -20.71 4.49 1.92
N GLU A 154 -19.87 5.09 2.78
CA GLU A 154 -19.41 6.47 2.65
C GLU A 154 -18.59 6.68 1.37
N LEU A 155 -17.75 5.70 1.00
CA LEU A 155 -16.92 5.70 -0.20
C LEU A 155 -17.65 5.21 -1.46
N ASN A 156 -18.90 4.76 -1.31
CA ASN A 156 -19.72 4.20 -2.40
C ASN A 156 -18.96 3.13 -3.21
N THR A 157 -18.42 2.13 -2.51
CA THR A 157 -17.61 1.04 -3.10
C THR A 157 -17.90 -0.29 -2.44
N GLU A 158 -17.70 -1.39 -3.17
CA GLU A 158 -17.88 -2.75 -2.66
C GLU A 158 -16.67 -3.27 -1.88
N TYR A 159 -15.49 -2.68 -2.07
CA TYR A 159 -14.27 -3.08 -1.36
C TYR A 159 -13.32 -1.91 -1.09
N LEU A 160 -12.50 -2.06 -0.05
CA LEU A 160 -11.32 -1.24 0.20
C LEU A 160 -10.04 -2.01 -0.14
N ASP A 161 -9.04 -1.33 -0.64
CA ASP A 161 -7.76 -1.98 -0.94
C ASP A 161 -6.91 -2.17 0.31
N LEU A 162 -6.95 -1.20 1.25
CA LEU A 162 -6.21 -1.27 2.50
C LEU A 162 -7.04 -0.74 3.66
N VAL A 163 -7.12 -1.51 4.74
CA VAL A 163 -7.68 -1.04 6.02
C VAL A 163 -6.67 -1.24 7.13
N GLN A 164 -6.46 -0.21 7.96
CA GLN A 164 -5.47 -0.26 9.02
C GLN A 164 -6.05 0.07 10.40
N LEU A 165 -5.43 -0.52 11.43
CA LEU A 165 -5.58 -0.05 12.80
C LEU A 165 -4.81 1.26 12.93
N HIS A 166 -5.50 2.34 13.34
CA HIS A 166 -4.96 3.69 13.32
C HIS A 166 -4.15 4.02 14.58
N CYS A 167 -2.92 4.51 14.38
CA CYS A 167 -2.13 5.14 15.44
C CYS A 167 -1.68 4.19 16.56
N MET A 168 -1.09 3.05 16.21
CA MET A 168 -0.52 2.13 17.20
C MET A 168 0.75 2.71 17.82
N MET A 169 0.82 2.72 19.17
CA MET A 169 1.91 3.34 19.93
C MET A 169 2.64 2.40 20.87
N LYS A 170 1.99 1.30 21.30
CA LYS A 170 2.53 0.35 22.29
C LYS A 170 3.14 -0.88 21.62
N PRO A 171 4.14 -1.54 22.21
CA PRO A 171 4.70 -2.79 21.68
C PRO A 171 3.71 -3.96 21.73
N ASN A 172 2.77 -3.94 22.66
CA ASN A 172 1.76 -5.00 22.86
C ASN A 172 0.44 -4.71 22.11
N TRP A 173 0.44 -3.79 21.12
CA TRP A 173 -0.75 -3.51 20.33
C TRP A 173 -1.35 -4.78 19.66
N PRO A 174 -0.56 -5.80 19.22
CA PRO A 174 -1.17 -6.96 18.61
C PRO A 174 -2.08 -7.73 19.58
N GLN A 175 -1.72 -7.80 20.87
CA GLN A 175 -2.54 -8.43 21.90
C GLN A 175 -3.76 -7.58 22.24
N GLU A 176 -3.56 -6.26 22.41
CA GLU A 176 -4.65 -5.31 22.72
C GLU A 176 -5.69 -5.22 21.59
N MET A 177 -5.27 -5.36 20.33
CA MET A 177 -6.13 -5.22 19.12
C MET A 177 -6.54 -6.58 18.52
N ARG A 178 -6.28 -7.71 19.19
CA ARG A 178 -6.54 -9.05 18.63
C ARG A 178 -7.95 -9.20 18.06
N LYS A 179 -8.98 -8.80 18.81
CA LYS A 179 -10.38 -8.82 18.32
C LYS A 179 -10.53 -8.04 17.01
N GLN A 180 -9.94 -6.86 16.90
CA GLN A 180 -10.07 -6.01 15.72
C GLN A 180 -9.30 -6.58 14.52
N MET A 181 -8.16 -7.20 14.79
CA MET A 181 -7.38 -7.92 13.77
C MET A 181 -8.18 -9.11 13.21
N ASP A 182 -8.81 -9.91 14.06
CA ASP A 182 -9.63 -11.06 13.65
C ASP A 182 -10.84 -10.61 12.82
N LEU A 183 -11.47 -9.49 13.17
CA LEU A 183 -12.57 -8.90 12.40
C LEU A 183 -12.10 -8.44 11.02
N LEU A 184 -10.93 -7.79 10.91
CA LEU A 184 -10.37 -7.37 9.62
C LEU A 184 -9.95 -8.58 8.76
N GLU A 185 -9.37 -9.63 9.36
CA GLU A 185 -9.07 -10.88 8.65
C GLU A 185 -10.34 -11.47 8.03
N GLY A 186 -11.41 -11.59 8.82
CA GLY A 186 -12.69 -12.09 8.31
C GLY A 186 -13.32 -11.21 7.21
N LEU A 187 -13.02 -9.92 7.16
CA LEU A 187 -13.42 -9.06 6.05
C LEU A 187 -12.55 -9.27 4.80
N LYS A 188 -11.25 -9.55 5.00
CA LYS A 188 -10.32 -9.89 3.91
C LYS A 188 -10.72 -11.22 3.25
N GLU A 189 -11.03 -12.23 4.03
CA GLU A 189 -11.54 -13.52 3.54
C GLU A 189 -12.84 -13.36 2.70
N LYS A 190 -13.69 -12.39 3.05
CA LYS A 190 -14.92 -12.06 2.31
C LYS A 190 -14.68 -11.16 1.09
N GLY A 191 -13.45 -10.73 0.84
CA GLY A 191 -13.12 -9.84 -0.26
C GLY A 191 -13.56 -8.37 -0.07
N LEU A 192 -14.02 -7.98 1.13
CA LEU A 192 -14.42 -6.60 1.43
C LEU A 192 -13.21 -5.68 1.66
N ILE A 193 -12.06 -6.25 2.00
CA ILE A 193 -10.77 -5.57 2.01
C ILE A 193 -9.73 -6.46 1.33
N ARG A 194 -8.69 -5.88 0.71
CA ARG A 194 -7.63 -6.63 0.01
C ARG A 194 -6.39 -6.83 0.87
N ALA A 195 -6.09 -5.87 1.74
CA ALA A 195 -4.95 -5.89 2.65
C ALA A 195 -5.31 -5.20 3.96
N HIS A 196 -4.62 -5.56 5.02
CA HIS A 196 -4.74 -4.90 6.31
C HIS A 196 -3.37 -4.59 6.92
N GLY A 197 -3.36 -3.80 7.97
CA GLY A 197 -2.12 -3.44 8.64
C GLY A 197 -2.31 -2.36 9.71
N VAL A 198 -1.28 -1.57 9.92
CA VAL A 198 -1.27 -0.56 10.99
C VAL A 198 -0.60 0.73 10.58
N SER A 199 -1.02 1.86 11.17
CA SER A 199 -0.18 3.05 11.20
C SER A 199 0.55 3.12 12.54
N CYS A 200 1.88 3.11 12.50
CA CYS A 200 2.73 3.12 13.68
C CYS A 200 3.10 4.53 14.07
N HIS A 201 3.04 4.80 15.38
CA HIS A 201 3.36 6.10 15.97
C HIS A 201 4.33 5.98 17.15
N SER A 202 5.15 4.93 17.15
CA SER A 202 6.31 4.72 18.00
C SER A 202 7.22 3.65 17.41
N ILE A 203 8.50 3.68 17.76
CA ILE A 203 9.45 2.62 17.37
C ILE A 203 9.03 1.25 17.93
N PRO A 204 8.64 1.11 19.21
CA PRO A 204 8.18 -0.20 19.72
C PRO A 204 6.96 -0.76 18.99
N ALA A 205 6.02 0.08 18.55
CA ALA A 205 4.89 -0.38 17.74
C ALA A 205 5.31 -0.82 16.34
N LEU A 206 6.29 -0.14 15.74
CA LEU A 206 6.86 -0.48 14.44
C LEU A 206 7.62 -1.82 14.49
N GLU A 207 8.38 -2.06 15.57
CA GLU A 207 9.06 -3.34 15.83
C GLU A 207 8.08 -4.51 15.97
N ALA A 208 6.99 -4.29 16.71
CA ALA A 208 5.92 -5.28 16.82
C ALA A 208 5.28 -5.58 15.45
N ALA A 209 5.04 -4.54 14.64
CA ALA A 209 4.50 -4.70 13.29
C ALA A 209 5.44 -5.48 12.36
N ALA A 210 6.76 -5.33 12.51
CA ALA A 210 7.74 -6.09 11.74
C ALA A 210 7.62 -7.60 11.99
N GLN A 211 7.32 -7.99 13.22
CA GLN A 211 7.26 -9.40 13.67
C GLN A 211 5.90 -10.05 13.46
N ASP A 212 4.81 -9.29 13.45
CA ASP A 212 3.47 -9.86 13.39
C ASP A 212 3.09 -10.25 11.95
N PRO A 213 2.82 -11.55 11.65
CA PRO A 213 2.51 -12.02 10.30
C PRO A 213 1.18 -11.48 9.75
N TRP A 214 0.28 -11.00 10.60
CA TRP A 214 -0.97 -10.41 10.19
C TRP A 214 -0.78 -9.09 9.41
N VAL A 215 0.32 -8.36 9.64
CA VAL A 215 0.55 -7.06 9.01
C VAL A 215 0.98 -7.22 7.55
N ASP A 216 0.18 -6.75 6.60
CA ASP A 216 0.53 -6.65 5.19
C ASP A 216 1.25 -5.33 4.88
N VAL A 217 0.77 -4.20 5.45
CA VAL A 217 1.24 -2.84 5.13
C VAL A 217 1.30 -1.98 6.38
N ILE A 218 2.34 -1.16 6.47
CA ILE A 218 2.46 -0.14 7.54
C ILE A 218 2.49 1.27 6.98
N HIS A 219 2.01 2.24 7.80
CA HIS A 219 2.39 3.65 7.70
C HIS A 219 3.43 3.98 8.76
N THR A 220 4.46 4.73 8.38
CA THR A 220 5.51 5.18 9.29
C THR A 220 5.95 6.61 8.99
N ARG A 221 6.37 7.35 10.03
CA ARG A 221 6.85 8.72 9.91
C ARG A 221 8.31 8.73 9.54
N ILE A 222 8.66 9.46 8.48
CA ILE A 222 10.04 9.50 7.99
C ILE A 222 10.38 10.82 7.30
N ASN A 223 11.45 11.46 7.72
CA ASN A 223 12.16 12.57 7.05
C ASN A 223 13.57 12.69 7.67
N PRO A 224 14.54 13.40 7.04
CA PRO A 224 15.91 13.49 7.54
C PRO A 224 16.07 14.34 8.80
N PHE A 225 15.07 15.17 9.12
CA PHE A 225 15.18 16.17 10.20
C PHE A 225 14.58 15.71 11.53
N GLY A 226 13.95 14.52 11.59
CA GLY A 226 13.29 14.01 12.79
C GLY A 226 12.00 14.75 13.17
N VAL A 227 11.50 15.65 12.32
CA VAL A 227 10.32 16.48 12.63
C VAL A 227 9.04 15.66 12.52
N LYS A 228 8.27 15.64 13.62
CA LYS A 228 7.04 14.83 13.72
C LYS A 228 7.27 13.33 13.52
N MET A 229 8.48 12.84 13.82
CA MET A 229 8.86 11.44 13.80
C MET A 229 8.76 10.79 15.19
N ASP A 230 8.92 9.48 15.23
CA ASP A 230 8.83 8.65 16.44
C ASP A 230 10.20 8.48 17.13
N GLY A 231 11.24 9.10 16.58
CA GLY A 231 12.62 9.13 17.03
C GLY A 231 13.48 9.84 16.01
N THR A 232 14.80 9.81 16.21
CA THR A 232 15.74 10.31 15.20
C THR A 232 15.72 9.42 13.95
N PRO A 233 16.12 9.94 12.78
CA PRO A 233 16.26 9.09 11.58
C PRO A 233 17.13 7.85 11.80
N ALA A 234 18.23 8.00 12.55
CA ALA A 234 19.13 6.89 12.89
C ALA A 234 18.46 5.78 13.71
N GLN A 235 17.43 6.10 14.48
CA GLN A 235 16.67 5.13 15.26
C GLN A 235 15.52 4.51 14.45
N VAL A 236 14.83 5.32 13.64
CA VAL A 236 13.62 4.90 12.93
C VAL A 236 13.94 4.09 11.66
N VAL A 237 14.97 4.49 10.89
CA VAL A 237 15.33 3.82 9.62
C VAL A 237 15.62 2.32 9.78
N PRO A 238 16.40 1.86 10.79
CA PRO A 238 16.61 0.43 11.01
C PRO A 238 15.32 -0.35 11.29
N ALA A 239 14.36 0.26 12.01
CA ALA A 239 13.06 -0.38 12.28
C ALA A 239 12.22 -0.48 11.01
N ILE A 240 12.18 0.57 10.19
CA ILE A 240 11.52 0.55 8.87
C ILE A 240 12.13 -0.54 7.98
N LYS A 241 13.46 -0.62 7.95
CA LYS A 241 14.16 -1.63 7.16
C LYS A 241 13.76 -3.05 7.58
N ARG A 242 13.64 -3.34 8.88
CA ARG A 242 13.17 -4.66 9.36
C ARG A 242 11.76 -4.99 8.87
N VAL A 243 10.85 -4.02 8.84
CA VAL A 243 9.50 -4.20 8.29
C VAL A 243 9.55 -4.53 6.80
N HIS A 244 10.32 -3.77 6.04
CA HIS A 244 10.48 -3.97 4.60
C HIS A 244 11.15 -5.32 4.29
N ASP A 245 12.22 -5.68 5.01
CA ASP A 245 12.93 -6.96 4.84
C ASP A 245 12.04 -8.17 5.20
N ALA A 246 11.02 -7.98 6.06
CA ALA A 246 9.99 -8.98 6.33
C ALA A 246 8.95 -9.12 5.20
N GLY A 247 9.12 -8.40 4.08
CA GLY A 247 8.25 -8.45 2.90
C GLY A 247 6.92 -7.72 3.06
N LYS A 248 6.84 -6.78 4.00
CA LYS A 248 5.65 -5.95 4.25
C LYS A 248 5.75 -4.64 3.48
N GLY A 249 4.60 -4.09 3.07
CA GLY A 249 4.54 -2.79 2.41
C GLY A 249 4.81 -1.64 3.38
N VAL A 250 5.59 -0.67 2.94
CA VAL A 250 5.98 0.50 3.74
C VAL A 250 5.52 1.79 3.08
N ILE A 251 4.61 2.50 3.75
CA ILE A 251 4.14 3.83 3.35
C ILE A 251 4.81 4.89 4.23
N GLY A 252 5.64 5.74 3.62
CA GLY A 252 6.25 6.89 4.29
C GLY A 252 5.26 8.04 4.45
N MET A 253 5.12 8.58 5.65
CA MET A 253 4.34 9.78 5.93
C MET A 253 5.18 10.83 6.67
N LYS A 254 4.65 12.07 6.76
CA LYS A 254 5.34 13.23 7.36
C LYS A 254 6.61 13.65 6.61
N ILE A 255 6.66 13.39 5.31
CA ILE A 255 7.79 13.73 4.43
C ILE A 255 8.06 15.25 4.45
N ILE A 256 7.03 16.07 4.57
CA ILE A 256 7.12 17.55 4.65
C ILE A 256 7.02 18.03 6.11
N GLY A 257 7.34 17.16 7.09
CA GLY A 257 7.33 17.53 8.50
C GLY A 257 5.96 18.02 9.03
N GLU A 258 4.83 17.53 8.46
CA GLU A 258 3.48 18.06 8.75
C GLU A 258 3.32 19.55 8.42
N GLY A 259 3.96 19.99 7.36
CA GLY A 259 3.95 21.38 6.90
C GLY A 259 5.13 22.22 7.41
N ALA A 260 5.98 21.68 8.30
CA ALA A 260 7.14 22.42 8.83
C ALA A 260 8.16 22.82 7.74
N PHE A 261 8.16 22.11 6.60
CA PHE A 261 9.05 22.40 5.47
C PHE A 261 8.31 23.01 4.28
N ARG A 262 7.06 23.42 4.45
CA ARG A 262 6.21 23.92 3.36
C ARG A 262 6.84 25.10 2.63
N ASP A 263 7.44 26.03 3.37
CA ASP A 263 8.03 27.25 2.84
C ASP A 263 9.57 27.15 2.70
N ASP A 264 10.13 25.93 2.82
CA ASP A 264 11.57 25.69 2.70
C ASP A 264 11.85 24.71 1.54
N PRO A 265 12.13 25.21 0.31
CA PRO A 265 12.38 24.39 -0.86
C PRO A 265 13.55 23.40 -0.67
N GLN A 266 14.61 23.83 0.03
CA GLN A 266 15.82 23.02 0.23
C GLN A 266 15.53 21.83 1.14
N LYS A 267 14.80 22.05 2.24
CA LYS A 267 14.38 20.96 3.12
C LYS A 267 13.41 20.00 2.44
N ARG A 268 12.54 20.49 1.56
CA ARG A 268 11.68 19.60 0.76
C ARG A 268 12.51 18.71 -0.17
N ASP A 269 13.49 19.28 -0.88
CA ASP A 269 14.40 18.52 -1.74
C ASP A 269 15.21 17.48 -0.98
N GLU A 270 15.79 17.88 0.14
CA GLU A 270 16.57 16.98 0.99
C GLU A 270 15.71 15.85 1.53
N SER A 271 14.49 16.16 2.00
CA SER A 271 13.57 15.16 2.52
C SER A 271 13.15 14.14 1.46
N VAL A 272 12.80 14.60 0.27
CA VAL A 272 12.39 13.70 -0.83
C VAL A 272 13.57 12.81 -1.24
N ARG A 273 14.77 13.37 -1.47
CA ARG A 273 15.97 12.57 -1.80
C ARG A 273 16.30 11.56 -0.72
N PHE A 274 16.26 11.97 0.55
CA PHE A 274 16.51 11.07 1.67
C PHE A 274 15.55 9.88 1.65
N VAL A 275 14.24 10.12 1.60
CA VAL A 275 13.26 9.05 1.73
C VAL A 275 13.30 8.08 0.54
N PHE A 276 13.39 8.59 -0.69
CA PHE A 276 13.50 7.74 -1.88
C PHE A 276 14.85 7.03 -2.00
N GLY A 277 15.90 7.57 -1.36
CA GLY A 277 17.22 6.95 -1.29
C GLY A 277 17.35 5.83 -0.25
N LEU A 278 16.38 5.66 0.67
CA LEU A 278 16.44 4.62 1.72
C LEU A 278 16.31 3.19 1.20
N GLY A 279 15.63 2.98 0.07
CA GLY A 279 15.39 1.65 -0.51
C GLY A 279 14.50 0.72 0.34
N CYS A 280 13.87 1.24 1.40
CA CYS A 280 12.97 0.49 2.29
C CYS A 280 11.63 1.22 2.56
N VAL A 281 11.31 2.21 1.74
CA VAL A 281 10.02 2.90 1.70
C VAL A 281 9.47 2.73 0.29
N ASP A 282 8.35 2.03 0.13
CA ASP A 282 7.80 1.68 -1.18
C ASP A 282 7.11 2.87 -1.85
N MET A 283 6.38 3.65 -1.06
CA MET A 283 5.66 4.83 -1.50
C MET A 283 5.56 5.87 -0.38
N VAL A 284 5.15 7.08 -0.74
CA VAL A 284 4.92 8.16 0.22
C VAL A 284 3.52 8.74 0.09
N ILE A 285 2.95 9.22 1.20
CA ILE A 285 1.72 10.02 1.20
C ILE A 285 2.02 11.47 1.60
N VAL A 286 1.40 12.41 0.88
CA VAL A 286 1.49 13.84 1.15
C VAL A 286 0.10 14.46 1.19
N GLY A 287 -0.14 15.34 2.15
CA GLY A 287 -1.34 16.17 2.19
C GLY A 287 -1.12 17.41 1.34
N PHE A 288 -1.81 17.47 0.21
CA PHE A 288 -1.81 18.64 -0.67
C PHE A 288 -3.01 19.53 -0.35
N GLU A 289 -2.84 20.84 -0.48
CA GLU A 289 -3.90 21.83 -0.30
C GLU A 289 -4.25 22.58 -1.57
N VAL A 290 -3.33 22.59 -2.57
CA VAL A 290 -3.51 23.19 -3.89
C VAL A 290 -2.83 22.36 -4.98
N SER A 291 -3.23 22.53 -6.23
CA SER A 291 -2.71 21.79 -7.40
C SER A 291 -1.22 21.97 -7.62
N GLU A 292 -0.70 23.17 -7.40
CA GLU A 292 0.70 23.52 -7.56
C GLU A 292 1.63 22.70 -6.65
N GLU A 293 1.16 22.34 -5.47
CA GLU A 293 1.91 21.46 -4.55
C GLU A 293 2.05 20.03 -5.09
N ILE A 294 1.06 19.54 -5.84
CA ILE A 294 1.11 18.24 -6.51
C ILE A 294 2.18 18.27 -7.61
N ASP A 295 2.16 19.28 -8.46
CA ASP A 295 3.09 19.43 -9.60
C ASP A 295 4.53 19.60 -9.12
N GLU A 296 4.71 20.44 -8.10
CA GLU A 296 6.01 20.67 -7.48
C GLU A 296 6.55 19.38 -6.85
N PHE A 297 5.73 18.68 -6.08
CA PHE A 297 6.15 17.44 -5.42
C PHE A 297 6.51 16.34 -6.42
N LYS A 298 5.73 16.18 -7.49
CA LYS A 298 6.06 15.27 -8.60
C LYS A 298 7.42 15.62 -9.23
N THR A 299 7.67 16.90 -9.46
CA THR A 299 8.95 17.36 -10.01
C THR A 299 10.13 16.99 -9.11
N ARG A 300 10.00 17.18 -7.78
CA ARG A 300 11.02 16.82 -6.79
C ARG A 300 11.27 15.31 -6.74
N VAL A 301 10.20 14.51 -6.75
CA VAL A 301 10.33 13.04 -6.78
C VAL A 301 11.02 12.59 -8.06
N LYS A 302 10.66 13.15 -9.23
CA LYS A 302 11.35 12.84 -10.49
C LYS A 302 12.85 13.13 -10.41
N GLN A 303 13.23 14.28 -9.88
CA GLN A 303 14.63 14.65 -9.68
C GLN A 303 15.35 13.69 -8.72
N ALA A 304 14.71 13.32 -7.60
CA ALA A 304 15.29 12.37 -6.64
C ALA A 304 15.48 10.95 -7.22
N LEU A 305 14.63 10.54 -8.17
CA LEU A 305 14.72 9.23 -8.83
C LEU A 305 15.77 9.19 -9.95
N THR A 306 16.26 10.36 -10.41
CA THR A 306 17.25 10.48 -11.50
C THR A 306 18.62 10.94 -11.02
N ALA A 307 18.78 11.26 -9.73
CA ALA A 307 20.03 11.65 -9.10
C ALA A 307 20.83 10.44 -8.64
#